data_91c571ae03a8996c8f39ddda0194e854
#
_entry.id   91c571ae03a8996c8f39ddda0194e854
#
_cell.length_a   1.000
_cell.length_b   1.000
_cell.length_c   1.000
_cell.angle_alpha   90.00
_cell.angle_beta   90.00
_cell.angle_gamma   90.00
#
_symmetry.space_group_name_H-M   'P 1'
#
loop_
_entity.id
_entity.type
_entity.pdbx_description
1 polymer ?
#
loop_
_entity_poly.entity_id
_entity_poly.type
_entity_poly.pdbx_seq_one_letter_code
_entity_poly.pdbx_strand_id
1 'polypeptide(L)'
;MMLSPGYSYDKAPDQKHFLGRARTRKLFRAILSNRKKSWQFNQSPLFLEFLMGERHYACTPWGMPTYNIFGWQKPCYLLQDGYADTFQELMDSTAWHEYGTESGNPKCANCMVHSGYEASAVNETFRSMRGLLATAKATLFTRHKDEHAMKLLNEHVRPVHSYNPLVQIEESSSQLEETSA
;
A
#
# COMPACT_ATOMS: atom_id res chain seq x y z
N MET A 1 -4.06 12.44 8.19
CA MET A 1 -3.44 11.12 8.45
C MET A 1 -3.45 10.32 7.16
N MET A 2 -2.40 9.55 6.89
CA MET A 2 -2.31 8.68 5.72
C MET A 2 -2.02 7.26 6.17
N LEU A 3 -2.68 6.27 5.59
CA LEU A 3 -2.45 4.85 5.84
C LEU A 3 -2.06 4.18 4.53
N SER A 4 -0.99 3.39 4.55
CA SER A 4 -0.59 2.60 3.40
C SER A 4 -0.10 1.23 3.88
N PRO A 5 -0.47 0.15 3.21
CA PRO A 5 0.14 -1.14 3.47
C PRO A 5 1.62 -1.13 3.06
N GLY A 6 2.43 -1.87 3.79
CA GLY A 6 3.80 -2.14 3.38
C GLY A 6 3.82 -3.00 2.12
N TYR A 7 4.84 -2.83 1.31
CA TYR A 7 5.11 -3.62 0.12
C TYR A 7 6.41 -4.40 0.30
N SER A 8 6.37 -5.71 0.07
CA SER A 8 7.57 -6.56 0.13
C SER A 8 8.35 -6.44 -1.18
N TYR A 9 9.31 -5.53 -1.24
CA TYR A 9 10.23 -5.43 -2.36
C TYR A 9 11.57 -6.11 -2.04
N ASP A 10 12.24 -6.60 -3.07
CA ASP A 10 13.39 -7.50 -2.94
C ASP A 10 14.55 -6.95 -2.08
N LYS A 11 14.69 -5.62 -2.06
CA LYS A 11 15.76 -4.94 -1.30
C LYS A 11 15.40 -4.62 0.15
N ALA A 12 14.18 -4.95 0.59
CA ALA A 12 13.81 -4.74 1.99
C ALA A 12 14.55 -5.74 2.89
N PRO A 13 15.27 -5.28 3.92
CA PRO A 13 16.06 -6.16 4.77
C PRO A 13 15.18 -7.14 5.58
N ASP A 14 13.97 -6.72 5.95
CA ASP A 14 13.02 -7.53 6.70
C ASP A 14 11.85 -7.97 5.81
N GLN A 15 11.87 -9.23 5.41
CA GLN A 15 10.80 -9.85 4.63
C GLN A 15 9.71 -10.50 5.48
N LYS A 16 9.97 -10.75 6.76
CA LYS A 16 9.07 -11.53 7.63
C LYS A 16 7.82 -10.77 8.06
N HIS A 17 7.91 -9.45 8.11
CA HIS A 17 6.83 -8.58 8.58
C HIS A 17 5.91 -8.09 7.46
N PHE A 18 6.21 -8.40 6.19
CA PHE A 18 5.29 -8.07 5.10
C PHE A 18 4.07 -8.98 5.11
N LEU A 19 2.92 -8.36 5.04
CA LEU A 19 1.64 -9.06 5.04
C LEU A 19 1.19 -9.36 3.61
N GLY A 20 0.73 -10.58 3.38
CA GLY A 20 -0.02 -10.88 2.16
C GLY A 20 -1.36 -10.13 2.14
N ARG A 21 -1.92 -9.96 0.94
CA ARG A 21 -3.15 -9.17 0.70
C ARG A 21 -4.33 -9.53 1.64
N ALA A 22 -4.54 -10.82 1.91
CA ALA A 22 -5.61 -11.25 2.80
C ALA A 22 -5.42 -10.78 4.27
N ARG A 23 -4.20 -10.84 4.78
CA ARG A 23 -3.87 -10.37 6.13
C ARG A 23 -3.92 -8.84 6.20
N THR A 24 -3.44 -8.16 5.18
CA THR A 24 -3.53 -6.70 5.04
C THR A 24 -4.99 -6.23 5.12
N ARG A 25 -5.90 -6.86 4.38
CA ARG A 25 -7.35 -6.54 4.44
C ARG A 25 -7.94 -6.74 5.82
N LYS A 26 -7.60 -7.83 6.51
CA LYS A 26 -8.05 -8.08 7.90
C LYS A 26 -7.58 -6.99 8.85
N LEU A 27 -6.29 -6.62 8.76
CA LEU A 27 -5.69 -5.57 9.58
C LEU A 27 -6.38 -4.22 9.34
N PHE A 28 -6.53 -3.79 8.09
CA PHE A 28 -7.16 -2.52 7.77
C PHE A 28 -8.65 -2.50 8.13
N ARG A 29 -9.35 -3.60 7.97
CA ARG A 29 -10.73 -3.73 8.44
C ARG A 29 -10.82 -3.50 9.95
N ALA A 30 -9.96 -4.13 10.73
CA ALA A 30 -9.92 -3.93 12.17
C ALA A 30 -9.61 -2.48 12.56
N ILE A 31 -8.61 -1.85 11.94
CA ILE A 31 -8.23 -0.46 12.22
C ILE A 31 -9.36 0.50 11.85
N LEU A 32 -9.88 0.40 10.63
CA LEU A 32 -10.81 1.38 10.06
C LEU A 32 -12.24 1.23 10.59
N SER A 33 -12.68 0.01 10.92
CA SER A 33 -13.98 -0.22 11.59
C SER A 33 -14.02 0.37 12.99
N ASN A 34 -12.87 0.52 13.63
CA ASN A 34 -12.74 1.09 14.98
C ASN A 34 -12.22 2.53 14.98
N ARG A 35 -12.19 3.18 13.81
CA ARG A 35 -11.67 4.55 13.69
C ARG A 35 -12.44 5.53 14.58
N LYS A 36 -11.70 6.43 15.23
CA LYS A 36 -12.28 7.53 16.01
C LYS A 36 -12.83 8.61 15.08
N LYS A 37 -13.87 9.32 15.49
CA LYS A 37 -14.43 10.46 14.71
C LYS A 37 -13.41 11.57 14.43
N SER A 38 -12.41 11.72 15.31
CA SER A 38 -11.35 12.71 15.17
C SER A 38 -10.28 12.34 14.15
N TRP A 39 -10.28 11.10 13.63
CA TRP A 39 -9.32 10.70 12.62
C TRP A 39 -9.70 11.27 11.25
N GLN A 40 -8.84 12.11 10.73
CA GLN A 40 -8.98 12.67 9.39
C GLN A 40 -7.96 12.03 8.46
N PHE A 41 -8.44 11.43 7.38
CA PHE A 41 -7.61 10.84 6.34
C PHE A 41 -7.59 11.78 5.14
N ASN A 42 -6.41 11.91 4.53
CA ASN A 42 -6.25 12.63 3.26
C ASN A 42 -6.46 11.73 2.04
N GLN A 43 -6.76 10.46 2.27
CA GLN A 43 -7.04 9.46 1.24
C GLN A 43 -8.52 9.39 0.92
N SER A 44 -8.85 8.97 -0.31
CA SER A 44 -10.23 8.71 -0.72
C SER A 44 -10.93 7.73 0.23
N PRO A 45 -12.15 8.02 0.71
CA PRO A 45 -12.93 7.06 1.48
C PRO A 45 -13.12 5.72 0.78
N LEU A 46 -13.24 5.72 -0.56
CA LEU A 46 -13.38 4.50 -1.34
C LEU A 46 -12.08 3.69 -1.41
N PHE A 47 -10.91 4.36 -1.35
CA PHE A 47 -9.64 3.68 -1.20
C PHE A 47 -9.51 3.01 0.18
N LEU A 48 -10.00 3.64 1.24
CA LEU A 48 -10.04 3.02 2.56
C LEU A 48 -10.94 1.76 2.56
N GLU A 49 -12.08 1.78 1.88
CA GLU A 49 -12.93 0.59 1.67
C GLU A 49 -12.21 -0.50 0.87
N PHE A 50 -11.39 -0.12 -0.14
CA PHE A 50 -10.53 -1.08 -0.84
C PHE A 50 -9.51 -1.73 0.10
N LEU A 51 -8.88 -0.98 0.98
CA LEU A 51 -7.96 -1.54 1.98
C LEU A 51 -8.66 -2.53 2.92
N MET A 52 -9.92 -2.30 3.26
CA MET A 52 -10.74 -3.23 4.06
C MET A 52 -11.21 -4.46 3.26
N GLY A 53 -11.03 -4.48 1.94
CA GLY A 53 -11.49 -5.54 1.05
C GLY A 53 -12.96 -5.46 0.66
N GLU A 54 -13.61 -4.32 0.85
CA GLU A 54 -15.02 -4.06 0.48
C GLU A 54 -15.15 -3.59 -0.98
N ARG A 55 -14.03 -3.23 -1.61
CA ARG A 55 -13.95 -2.83 -3.02
C ARG A 55 -12.80 -3.52 -3.73
N HIS A 56 -12.92 -3.56 -5.06
CA HIS A 56 -11.91 -4.06 -5.97
C HIS A 56 -11.56 -2.98 -6.98
N TYR A 57 -10.25 -2.75 -7.15
CA TYR A 57 -9.72 -1.82 -8.14
C TYR A 57 -8.61 -2.48 -8.93
N ALA A 58 -8.54 -2.18 -10.21
CA ALA A 58 -7.36 -2.44 -11.02
C ALA A 58 -6.23 -1.46 -10.61
N CYS A 59 -5.01 -1.93 -10.69
CA CYS A 59 -3.84 -1.09 -10.48
C CYS A 59 -3.67 -0.11 -11.64
N THR A 60 -3.54 1.18 -11.32
CA THR A 60 -3.39 2.27 -12.29
C THR A 60 -2.18 3.13 -11.92
N PRO A 61 -0.93 2.60 -11.99
CA PRO A 61 0.25 3.30 -11.50
C PRO A 61 0.55 4.59 -12.28
N TRP A 62 0.10 4.70 -13.52
CA TRP A 62 0.17 5.93 -14.33
C TRP A 62 -0.67 7.09 -13.77
N GLY A 63 -1.61 6.82 -12.87
CA GLY A 63 -2.38 7.85 -12.17
C GLY A 63 -1.60 8.60 -11.09
N MET A 64 -0.47 8.01 -10.65
CA MET A 64 0.47 8.61 -9.69
C MET A 64 1.91 8.30 -10.12
N PRO A 65 2.35 8.78 -11.29
CA PRO A 65 3.66 8.49 -11.83
C PRO A 65 4.76 9.13 -10.98
N THR A 66 5.92 8.50 -10.95
CA THR A 66 7.06 8.99 -10.19
C THR A 66 8.21 9.38 -11.11
N TYR A 67 8.77 10.55 -10.89
CA TYR A 67 9.94 11.07 -11.57
C TYR A 67 11.09 11.27 -10.58
N ASN A 68 12.30 10.88 -10.99
CA ASN A 68 13.52 11.10 -10.21
C ASN A 68 14.68 11.53 -11.10
N ILE A 69 15.91 11.56 -10.60
CA ILE A 69 17.08 12.00 -11.34
C ILE A 69 17.40 11.13 -12.57
N PHE A 70 16.83 9.94 -12.68
CA PHE A 70 17.02 9.03 -13.82
C PHE A 70 15.88 9.11 -14.83
N GLY A 71 14.80 9.85 -14.54
CA GLY A 71 13.62 9.96 -15.39
C GLY A 71 12.34 9.41 -14.76
N TRP A 72 11.34 9.12 -15.59
CA TRP A 72 10.07 8.53 -15.20
C TRP A 72 10.23 7.04 -14.91
N GLN A 73 9.90 6.62 -13.68
CA GLN A 73 10.03 5.22 -13.25
C GLN A 73 8.97 4.31 -13.88
N LYS A 74 9.42 3.19 -14.45
CA LYS A 74 8.56 2.14 -15.01
C LYS A 74 8.48 0.92 -14.09
N PRO A 75 7.33 0.26 -13.97
CA PRO A 75 5.97 0.76 -14.24
C PRO A 75 5.47 1.62 -13.09
N CYS A 76 6.12 1.53 -11.95
CA CYS A 76 5.83 2.26 -10.71
C CYS A 76 7.10 2.38 -9.85
N TYR A 77 7.05 3.21 -8.81
CA TYR A 77 8.20 3.46 -7.94
C TYR A 77 8.67 2.22 -7.15
N LEU A 78 7.84 1.19 -7.03
CA LEU A 78 8.17 -0.01 -6.25
C LEU A 78 8.98 -1.02 -7.05
N LEU A 79 8.64 -1.24 -8.31
CA LEU A 79 9.25 -2.30 -9.13
C LEU A 79 10.55 -1.84 -9.76
N GLN A 80 10.64 -0.59 -10.20
CA GLN A 80 11.86 -0.01 -10.79
C GLN A 80 12.42 -0.84 -11.96
N ASP A 81 11.55 -1.30 -12.86
CA ASP A 81 11.94 -2.12 -14.00
C ASP A 81 12.59 -1.30 -15.15
N GLY A 82 12.74 0.02 -14.94
CA GLY A 82 13.43 0.93 -15.85
C GLY A 82 12.94 2.37 -15.73
N TYR A 83 13.41 3.20 -16.67
CA TYR A 83 13.08 4.62 -16.72
C TYR A 83 12.69 5.00 -18.15
N ALA A 84 11.96 6.09 -18.27
CA ALA A 84 11.65 6.77 -19.53
C ALA A 84 12.02 8.24 -19.42
N ASP A 85 12.50 8.84 -20.52
CA ASP A 85 12.93 10.23 -20.54
C ASP A 85 11.73 11.19 -20.51
N THR A 86 10.61 10.78 -21.11
CA THR A 86 9.39 11.57 -21.19
C THR A 86 8.20 10.79 -20.62
N PHE A 87 7.18 11.53 -20.17
CA PHE A 87 5.93 10.91 -19.72
C PHE A 87 5.21 10.17 -20.87
N GLN A 88 5.31 10.68 -22.10
CA GLN A 88 4.73 10.00 -23.26
C GLN A 88 5.43 8.65 -23.51
N GLU A 89 6.76 8.62 -23.43
CA GLU A 89 7.51 7.37 -23.53
C GLU A 89 7.17 6.39 -22.41
N LEU A 90 7.01 6.88 -21.16
CA LEU A 90 6.51 6.05 -20.05
C LEU A 90 5.19 5.37 -20.42
N MET A 91 4.24 6.12 -20.98
CA MET A 91 2.92 5.62 -21.33
C MET A 91 2.99 4.61 -22.49
N ASP A 92 3.78 4.89 -23.52
CA ASP A 92 3.82 4.11 -24.76
C ASP A 92 4.71 2.86 -24.65
N SER A 93 5.80 2.94 -23.89
CA SER A 93 6.79 1.86 -23.77
C SER A 93 6.56 0.89 -22.63
N THR A 94 5.61 1.15 -21.74
CA THR A 94 5.32 0.28 -20.61
C THR A 94 4.21 -0.71 -20.95
N ALA A 95 4.49 -2.01 -20.82
CA ALA A 95 3.50 -3.07 -21.01
C ALA A 95 2.53 -3.14 -19.81
N TRP A 96 1.64 -2.17 -19.69
CA TRP A 96 0.76 -1.99 -18.52
C TRP A 96 -0.04 -3.23 -18.13
N HIS A 97 -0.41 -4.08 -19.10
CA HIS A 97 -1.15 -5.32 -18.88
C HIS A 97 -0.36 -6.40 -18.13
N GLU A 98 0.96 -6.27 -18.04
CA GLU A 98 1.83 -7.17 -17.27
C GLU A 98 1.93 -6.79 -15.80
N TYR A 99 1.28 -5.70 -15.38
CA TYR A 99 1.35 -5.18 -14.02
C TYR A 99 -0.03 -5.07 -13.37
N GLY A 100 -0.03 -5.16 -12.05
CA GLY A 100 -1.24 -5.19 -11.26
C GLY A 100 -1.58 -6.59 -10.75
N THR A 101 -2.56 -6.66 -9.86
CA THR A 101 -2.91 -7.92 -9.19
C THR A 101 -3.50 -8.96 -10.16
N GLU A 102 -4.21 -8.49 -11.19
CA GLU A 102 -4.89 -9.33 -12.18
C GLU A 102 -3.96 -9.81 -13.30
N SER A 103 -2.76 -9.24 -13.43
CA SER A 103 -1.81 -9.62 -14.49
C SER A 103 -1.14 -10.98 -14.29
N GLY A 104 -1.25 -11.55 -13.08
CA GLY A 104 -0.51 -12.76 -12.70
C GLY A 104 0.96 -12.49 -12.34
N ASN A 105 1.44 -11.24 -12.39
CA ASN A 105 2.79 -10.89 -11.99
C ASN A 105 2.99 -11.12 -10.49
N PRO A 106 3.91 -12.02 -10.07
CA PRO A 106 4.10 -12.36 -8.67
C PRO A 106 4.53 -11.15 -7.81
N LYS A 107 5.27 -10.21 -8.38
CA LYS A 107 5.66 -8.97 -7.71
C LYS A 107 4.45 -8.08 -7.39
N CYS A 108 3.35 -8.19 -8.15
CA CYS A 108 2.14 -7.40 -7.96
C CYS A 108 1.08 -8.08 -7.07
N ALA A 109 1.17 -9.39 -6.87
CA ALA A 109 0.12 -10.24 -6.28
C ALA A 109 -0.38 -9.74 -4.91
N ASN A 110 0.51 -9.26 -4.06
CA ASN A 110 0.18 -8.78 -2.71
C ASN A 110 0.12 -7.25 -2.59
N CYS A 111 0.37 -6.53 -3.68
CA CYS A 111 0.42 -5.07 -3.66
C CYS A 111 -0.98 -4.46 -3.41
N MET A 112 -1.05 -3.52 -2.47
CA MET A 112 -2.23 -2.72 -2.15
C MET A 112 -1.87 -1.26 -1.88
N VAL A 113 -0.72 -0.78 -2.38
CA VAL A 113 -0.23 0.56 -2.08
C VAL A 113 -1.07 1.65 -2.76
N HIS A 114 -1.16 2.80 -2.10
CA HIS A 114 -2.00 3.92 -2.54
C HIS A 114 -1.68 4.38 -3.97
N SER A 115 -0.41 4.46 -4.35
CA SER A 115 0.00 4.92 -5.69
C SER A 115 -0.55 4.08 -6.85
N GLY A 116 -0.89 2.79 -6.60
CA GLY A 116 -1.47 1.94 -7.62
C GLY A 116 -3.00 1.96 -7.65
N TYR A 117 -3.66 2.30 -6.57
CA TYR A 117 -5.11 2.08 -6.44
C TYR A 117 -5.91 3.31 -6.05
N GLU A 118 -5.30 4.35 -5.48
CA GLU A 118 -6.02 5.53 -5.05
C GLU A 118 -6.56 6.34 -6.23
N ALA A 119 -5.81 6.43 -7.32
CA ALA A 119 -6.29 7.09 -8.54
C ALA A 119 -7.56 6.43 -9.09
N SER A 120 -7.65 5.10 -9.04
CA SER A 120 -8.88 4.36 -9.42
C SER A 120 -10.05 4.67 -8.48
N ALA A 121 -9.81 4.77 -7.18
CA ALA A 121 -10.84 5.11 -6.19
C ALA A 121 -11.33 6.55 -6.34
N VAL A 122 -10.43 7.48 -6.61
CA VAL A 122 -10.76 8.89 -6.90
C VAL A 122 -11.57 8.98 -8.20
N ASN A 123 -11.15 8.28 -9.25
CA ASN A 123 -11.88 8.26 -10.51
C ASN A 123 -13.30 7.69 -10.34
N GLU A 124 -13.50 6.65 -9.53
CA GLU A 124 -14.84 6.14 -9.22
C GLU A 124 -15.71 7.21 -8.58
N THR A 125 -15.17 7.99 -7.64
CA THR A 125 -15.90 9.09 -6.98
C THR A 125 -16.47 10.09 -7.98
N PHE A 126 -15.68 10.49 -8.98
CA PHE A 126 -16.07 11.56 -9.91
C PHE A 126 -16.72 11.07 -11.20
N ARG A 127 -16.63 9.78 -11.52
CA ARG A 127 -17.16 9.22 -12.77
C ARG A 127 -18.68 9.15 -12.83
N SER A 128 -19.37 9.08 -11.67
CA SER A 128 -20.82 8.89 -11.63
C SER A 128 -21.47 9.40 -10.35
N MET A 129 -22.77 9.72 -10.42
CA MET A 129 -23.57 10.04 -9.22
C MET A 129 -23.55 8.90 -8.19
N ARG A 130 -23.44 7.64 -8.64
CA ARG A 130 -23.29 6.48 -7.72
C ARG A 130 -21.97 6.52 -6.98
N GLY A 131 -20.88 6.91 -7.62
CA GLY A 131 -19.57 7.09 -6.99
C GLY A 131 -19.59 8.21 -5.96
N LEU A 132 -20.20 9.33 -6.27
CA LEU A 132 -20.39 10.46 -5.35
C LEU A 132 -21.19 10.04 -4.11
N LEU A 133 -22.32 9.36 -4.31
CA LEU A 133 -23.16 8.84 -3.22
C LEU A 133 -22.43 7.78 -2.39
N ALA A 134 -21.64 6.90 -3.02
CA ALA A 134 -20.84 5.91 -2.33
C ALA A 134 -19.77 6.58 -1.46
N THR A 135 -19.10 7.62 -1.98
CA THR A 135 -18.13 8.42 -1.22
C THR A 135 -18.77 9.12 -0.03
N ALA A 136 -19.92 9.75 -0.23
CA ALA A 136 -20.67 10.39 0.84
C ALA A 136 -21.09 9.36 1.91
N LYS A 137 -21.59 8.19 1.49
CA LYS A 137 -21.93 7.10 2.38
C LYS A 137 -20.73 6.61 3.18
N ALA A 138 -19.62 6.33 2.51
CA ALA A 138 -18.39 5.88 3.15
C ALA A 138 -17.82 6.91 4.15
N THR A 139 -18.00 8.20 3.86
CA THR A 139 -17.57 9.30 4.75
C THR A 139 -18.47 9.40 5.99
N LEU A 140 -19.80 9.31 5.82
CA LEU A 140 -20.77 9.61 6.85
C LEU A 140 -21.15 8.39 7.70
N PHE A 141 -21.22 7.21 7.09
CA PHE A 141 -21.86 6.03 7.69
C PHE A 141 -20.92 4.83 7.93
N THR A 142 -19.63 4.89 7.55
CA THR A 142 -18.71 3.78 7.80
C THR A 142 -18.41 3.70 9.30
N ARG A 143 -19.27 3.02 10.02
CA ARG A 143 -19.17 2.82 11.47
C ARG A 143 -19.64 1.42 11.84
N HIS A 144 -18.86 0.40 11.48
CA HIS A 144 -18.97 -0.90 12.10
C HIS A 144 -17.91 -1.01 13.19
N LYS A 145 -18.34 -1.12 14.45
CA LYS A 145 -17.48 -1.64 15.51
C LYS A 145 -17.32 -3.13 15.27
N ASP A 146 -16.17 -3.54 14.80
CA ASP A 146 -15.82 -4.95 14.68
C ASP A 146 -15.01 -5.36 15.93
N GLU A 147 -15.71 -5.73 17.00
CA GLU A 147 -15.09 -6.16 18.26
C GLU A 147 -14.23 -7.42 18.07
N HIS A 148 -14.63 -8.31 17.15
CA HIS A 148 -13.87 -9.52 16.84
C HIS A 148 -12.54 -9.19 16.16
N ALA A 149 -12.54 -8.24 15.24
CA ALA A 149 -11.33 -7.80 14.57
C ALA A 149 -10.36 -7.08 15.53
N MET A 150 -10.88 -6.33 16.51
CA MET A 150 -10.04 -5.72 17.56
C MET A 150 -9.42 -6.77 18.48
N LYS A 151 -10.12 -7.81 18.81
CA LYS A 151 -9.56 -8.92 19.60
C LYS A 151 -8.39 -9.59 18.88
N LEU A 152 -8.55 -9.87 17.58
CA LEU A 152 -7.50 -10.43 16.74
C LEU A 152 -6.27 -9.50 16.64
N LEU A 153 -6.46 -8.17 16.57
CA LEU A 153 -5.36 -7.21 16.60
C LEU A 153 -4.61 -7.27 17.92
N ASN A 154 -5.30 -7.25 19.04
CA ASN A 154 -4.68 -7.28 20.36
C ASN A 154 -3.95 -8.59 20.64
N GLU A 155 -4.40 -9.70 20.06
CA GLU A 155 -3.74 -11.01 20.18
C GLU A 155 -2.47 -11.14 19.31
N HIS A 156 -2.39 -10.40 18.18
CA HIS A 156 -1.31 -10.52 17.20
C HIS A 156 -0.34 -9.34 17.20
N VAL A 157 -0.72 -8.20 17.73
CA VAL A 157 0.18 -7.06 17.95
C VAL A 157 0.86 -7.24 19.30
N ARG A 158 1.93 -8.05 19.32
CA ARG A 158 2.89 -7.92 20.42
C ARG A 158 3.43 -6.50 20.37
N PRO A 159 3.51 -5.79 21.51
CA PRO A 159 4.20 -4.52 21.55
C PRO A 159 5.61 -4.78 21.01
N VAL A 160 5.98 -4.08 19.95
CA VAL A 160 7.36 -4.05 19.47
C VAL A 160 8.14 -3.36 20.57
N HIS A 161 8.65 -4.14 21.51
CA HIS A 161 9.59 -3.65 22.49
C HIS A 161 10.84 -3.21 21.74
N SER A 162 10.97 -1.88 21.69
CA SER A 162 12.18 -1.18 21.30
C SER A 162 12.85 -1.67 20.02
N TYR A 163 12.32 -1.28 18.87
CA TYR A 163 13.16 -1.14 17.70
C TYR A 163 14.16 0.00 18.01
N ASN A 164 15.35 -0.39 18.44
CA ASN A 164 16.46 0.55 18.54
C ASN A 164 17.31 0.41 17.27
N PRO A 165 17.20 1.33 16.30
CA PRO A 165 17.93 1.23 15.06
C PRO A 165 19.47 1.28 15.26
N LEU A 166 19.95 1.77 16.39
CA LEU A 166 21.37 1.87 16.69
C LEU A 166 22.01 0.52 17.09
N VAL A 167 21.24 -0.40 17.65
CA VAL A 167 21.74 -1.73 18.03
C VAL A 167 22.04 -2.61 16.82
N GLN A 168 21.27 -2.48 15.72
CA GLN A 168 21.52 -3.25 14.51
C GLN A 168 22.76 -2.78 13.72
N ILE A 169 23.15 -1.53 13.87
CA ILE A 169 24.37 -1.00 13.24
C ILE A 169 25.63 -1.57 13.94
N GLU A 170 25.58 -1.74 15.25
CA GLU A 170 26.69 -2.33 16.02
C GLU A 170 26.85 -3.84 15.74
N GLU A 171 25.75 -4.60 15.62
CA GLU A 171 25.81 -6.04 15.27
C GLU A 171 26.30 -6.28 13.85
N SER A 172 25.96 -5.42 12.89
CA SER A 172 26.44 -5.56 11.51
C SER A 172 27.91 -5.14 11.35
N SER A 173 28.42 -4.21 12.14
CA SER A 173 29.83 -3.83 12.13
C SER A 173 30.73 -4.88 12.80
N SER A 174 30.28 -5.53 13.85
CA SER A 174 31.03 -6.61 14.50
C SER A 174 31.15 -7.87 13.64
N GLN A 175 30.13 -8.18 12.81
CA GLN A 175 30.18 -9.32 11.86
C GLN A 175 31.11 -9.06 10.66
N LEU A 176 31.32 -7.80 10.29
CA LEU A 176 32.27 -7.45 9.22
C LEU A 176 33.74 -7.50 9.67
N GLU A 177 34.02 -7.29 10.97
CA GLU A 177 35.36 -7.43 11.53
C GLU A 177 35.78 -8.90 11.73
N GLU A 178 34.84 -9.80 12.05
CA GLU A 178 35.13 -11.23 12.18
C GLU A 178 35.35 -11.94 10.84
N THR A 179 34.89 -11.38 9.71
CA THR A 179 35.10 -11.97 8.38
C THR A 179 36.36 -11.45 7.68
N SER A 180 37.08 -10.51 8.27
CA SER A 180 38.33 -9.96 7.73
C SER A 180 39.61 -10.35 8.48
N ALA A 181 39.51 -11.24 9.45
CA ALA A 181 40.62 -11.87 10.18
C ALA A 181 40.77 -13.35 9.76
#